data_c0d3820ad3447ed0f071e96d23b871c8
#
_entry.id   c0d3820ad3447ed0f071e96d23b871c8
#
_cell.length_a   1.000
_cell.length_b   1.000
_cell.length_c   1.000
_cell.angle_alpha   90.00
_cell.angle_beta   90.00
_cell.angle_gamma   90.00
#
_symmetry.space_group_name_H-M   'P 1'
#
loop_
_entity.id
_entity.type
_entity.pdbx_description
1 polymer ?
#
loop_
_entity_poly.entity_id
_entity_poly.type
_entity_poly.pdbx_seq_one_letter_code
_entity_poly.pdbx_strand_id
1 'polypeptide(L)'
;MTHTFDFHFSFRSPYSYLAMPAVEALLETYDADANMRIVRPIAVRIPGFFQKVNPLWPPYLGKDTRRIAEMNGIPYRWPRPDPIVQDRETRDVATEQPYIMRVSRLGALAAERGKGFAFVRAASHMMWSGEVEGWHEDGRLAACADAVGLDGAAL
;
A
#
# COMPACT_ATOMS: atom_id res chain seq x y z
N MET A 1 -4.49 -22.97 18.92
CA MET A 1 -5.51 -21.89 18.90
C MET A 1 -4.90 -20.76 18.07
N THR A 2 -5.40 -20.54 16.88
CA THR A 2 -4.85 -19.52 15.98
C THR A 2 -5.12 -18.12 16.53
N HIS A 3 -4.09 -17.33 16.68
CA HIS A 3 -4.18 -15.94 17.12
C HIS A 3 -4.48 -15.03 15.93
N THR A 4 -5.51 -14.21 16.02
CA THR A 4 -5.86 -13.26 14.97
C THR A 4 -5.56 -11.83 15.38
N PHE A 5 -5.08 -11.00 14.43
CA PHE A 5 -4.85 -9.59 14.66
C PHE A 5 -5.28 -8.76 13.45
N ASP A 6 -5.69 -7.51 13.68
CA ASP A 6 -6.00 -6.58 12.61
C ASP A 6 -4.73 -5.91 12.11
N PHE A 7 -4.43 -6.04 10.81
CA PHE A 7 -3.34 -5.32 10.16
C PHE A 7 -3.90 -4.20 9.28
N HIS A 8 -3.77 -2.96 9.75
CA HIS A 8 -4.24 -1.78 9.05
C HIS A 8 -3.21 -1.36 7.98
N PHE A 9 -3.60 -1.48 6.71
CA PHE A 9 -2.71 -1.24 5.57
C PHE A 9 -3.20 -0.09 4.69
N SER A 10 -2.28 0.80 4.31
CA SER A 10 -2.53 1.84 3.31
C SER A 10 -1.56 1.69 2.14
N PHE A 11 -2.09 1.57 0.92
CA PHE A 11 -1.28 1.44 -0.30
C PHE A 11 -0.39 2.66 -0.59
N ARG A 12 -0.66 3.80 0.02
CA ARG A 12 0.21 4.98 -0.10
C ARG A 12 1.19 5.12 1.06
N SER A 13 1.17 4.25 2.02
CA SER A 13 2.11 4.33 3.15
C SER A 13 3.37 3.50 2.87
N PRO A 14 4.55 4.14 2.77
CA PRO A 14 5.80 3.40 2.64
C PRO A 14 6.06 2.48 3.85
N TYR A 15 5.70 2.91 5.05
CA TYR A 15 5.85 2.09 6.24
C TYR A 15 4.96 0.84 6.21
N SER A 16 3.74 0.94 5.63
CA SER A 16 2.89 -0.24 5.46
C SER A 16 3.56 -1.26 4.52
N TYR A 17 4.16 -0.81 3.42
CA TYR A 17 4.90 -1.68 2.52
C TYR A 17 6.13 -2.29 3.20
N LEU A 18 6.93 -1.48 3.87
CA LEU A 18 8.16 -1.92 4.53
C LEU A 18 7.90 -2.87 5.71
N ALA A 19 6.69 -2.88 6.29
CA ALA A 19 6.30 -3.81 7.34
C ALA A 19 5.92 -5.20 6.79
N MET A 20 5.61 -5.33 5.50
CA MET A 20 5.10 -6.59 4.92
C MET A 20 6.01 -7.80 5.17
N PRO A 21 7.34 -7.73 4.96
CA PRO A 21 8.20 -8.89 5.20
C PRO A 21 8.21 -9.34 6.68
N ALA A 22 8.14 -8.40 7.61
CA ALA A 22 8.10 -8.73 9.03
C ALA A 22 6.77 -9.40 9.43
N VAL A 23 5.66 -8.93 8.86
CA VAL A 23 4.34 -9.55 9.08
C VAL A 23 4.30 -10.95 8.44
N GLU A 24 4.86 -11.12 7.24
CA GLU A 24 4.96 -12.42 6.58
C GLU A 24 5.74 -13.42 7.43
N ALA A 25 6.93 -13.05 7.92
CA ALA A 25 7.74 -13.87 8.80
C ALA A 25 7.00 -14.23 10.12
N LEU A 26 6.20 -13.30 10.65
CA LEU A 26 5.37 -13.57 11.83
C LEU A 26 4.31 -14.64 11.53
N LEU A 27 3.62 -14.54 10.39
CA LEU A 27 2.60 -15.50 10.00
C LEU A 27 3.18 -16.89 9.68
N GLU A 28 4.42 -16.96 9.18
CA GLU A 28 5.12 -18.21 8.93
C GLU A 28 5.63 -18.87 10.22
N THR A 29 6.00 -18.06 11.22
CA THR A 29 6.62 -18.54 12.45
C THR A 29 5.62 -18.96 13.51
N TYR A 30 4.48 -18.29 13.57
CA TYR A 30 3.49 -18.46 14.63
C TYR A 30 2.15 -18.91 14.07
N ASP A 31 1.36 -19.63 14.87
CA ASP A 31 -0.05 -19.95 14.58
C ASP A 31 -0.89 -18.65 14.68
N ALA A 32 -0.74 -17.80 13.68
CA ALA A 32 -1.36 -16.48 13.63
C ALA A 32 -1.98 -16.19 12.26
N ASP A 33 -3.01 -15.36 12.23
CA ASP A 33 -3.68 -14.91 11.03
C ASP A 33 -3.88 -13.38 11.04
N ALA A 34 -3.61 -12.74 9.91
CA ALA A 34 -3.72 -11.30 9.74
C ALA A 34 -5.04 -10.92 9.07
N ASN A 35 -5.93 -10.31 9.82
CA ASN A 35 -7.15 -9.73 9.29
C ASN A 35 -6.82 -8.38 8.63
N MET A 36 -6.77 -8.37 7.31
CA MET A 36 -6.38 -7.18 6.55
C MET A 36 -7.44 -6.08 6.61
N ARG A 37 -7.07 -4.90 7.08
CA ARG A 37 -7.90 -3.70 7.14
C ARG A 37 -7.36 -2.62 6.21
N ILE A 38 -7.92 -2.50 5.03
CA ILE A 38 -7.48 -1.49 4.07
C ILE A 38 -7.99 -0.12 4.49
N VAL A 39 -7.05 0.82 4.67
CA VAL A 39 -7.37 2.18 5.08
C VAL A 39 -6.99 3.19 3.99
N ARG A 40 -7.85 4.18 3.79
CA ARG A 40 -7.55 5.30 2.89
C ARG A 40 -6.40 6.14 3.46
N PRO A 41 -5.50 6.67 2.61
CA PRO A 41 -4.41 7.52 3.07
C PRO A 41 -4.90 8.69 3.92
N ILE A 42 -4.14 9.04 4.95
CA ILE A 42 -4.49 10.14 5.86
C ILE A 42 -4.68 11.46 5.12
N ALA A 43 -3.87 11.72 4.08
CA ALA A 43 -3.98 12.92 3.26
C ALA A 43 -5.29 13.02 2.47
N VAL A 44 -5.92 11.88 2.14
CA VAL A 44 -7.24 11.84 1.48
C VAL A 44 -8.37 11.98 2.50
N ARG A 45 -8.14 11.56 3.75
CA ARG A 45 -9.16 11.62 4.83
C ARG A 45 -9.22 12.97 5.54
N ILE A 46 -8.09 13.69 5.58
CA ILE A 46 -7.96 14.96 6.31
C ILE A 46 -7.67 16.08 5.32
N PRO A 47 -8.65 16.95 5.03
CA PRO A 47 -8.44 18.12 4.18
C PRO A 47 -7.30 19.01 4.70
N GLY A 48 -6.42 19.42 3.81
CA GLY A 48 -5.27 20.26 4.15
C GLY A 48 -4.22 19.56 5.03
N PHE A 49 -4.13 18.23 4.98
CA PHE A 49 -3.17 17.47 5.78
C PHE A 49 -1.74 17.96 5.59
N PHE A 50 -1.29 18.10 4.33
CA PHE A 50 0.10 18.48 4.04
C PHE A 50 0.44 19.95 4.37
N GLN A 51 -0.57 20.82 4.47
CA GLN A 51 -0.40 22.19 4.92
C GLN A 51 -0.26 22.29 6.44
N LYS A 52 -0.79 21.31 7.17
CA LYS A 52 -0.82 21.27 8.65
C LYS A 52 0.33 20.51 9.29
N VAL A 53 0.99 19.62 8.54
CA VAL A 53 2.12 18.85 9.08
C VAL A 53 3.39 19.71 9.16
N ASN A 54 4.27 19.35 10.12
CA ASN A 54 5.58 19.98 10.22
C ASN A 54 6.32 19.86 8.88
N PRO A 55 6.83 20.98 8.30
CA PRO A 55 7.54 20.97 7.01
C PRO A 55 8.75 20.04 6.94
N LEU A 56 9.36 19.73 8.08
CA LEU A 56 10.50 18.81 8.17
C LEU A 56 10.09 17.34 8.05
N TRP A 57 8.81 17.02 8.28
CA TRP A 57 8.34 15.63 8.28
C TRP A 57 8.39 14.95 6.91
N PRO A 58 7.93 15.55 5.77
CA PRO A 58 7.97 14.87 4.49
C PRO A 58 9.40 14.51 4.01
N PRO A 59 10.40 15.43 4.08
CA PRO A 59 11.77 15.07 3.71
C PRO A 59 12.39 14.05 4.67
N TYR A 60 12.04 14.08 5.97
CA TYR A 60 12.47 13.08 6.92
C TYR A 60 11.90 11.71 6.56
N LEU A 61 10.58 11.62 6.33
CA LEU A 61 9.92 10.37 5.94
C LEU A 61 10.60 9.72 4.72
N GLY A 62 10.93 10.50 3.70
CA GLY A 62 11.60 9.97 2.52
C GLY A 62 13.02 9.43 2.79
N LYS A 63 13.75 10.02 3.74
CA LYS A 63 15.07 9.53 4.17
C LYS A 63 14.96 8.29 5.04
N ASP A 64 14.03 8.31 5.99
CA ASP A 64 13.83 7.24 6.96
C ASP A 64 13.39 5.94 6.29
N THR A 65 12.38 6.02 5.44
CA THR A 65 11.88 4.84 4.70
C THR A 65 12.93 4.23 3.77
N ARG A 66 13.78 5.05 3.14
CA ARG A 66 14.90 4.55 2.35
C ARG A 66 15.92 3.79 3.22
N ARG A 67 16.27 4.34 4.39
CA ARG A 67 17.19 3.69 5.32
C ARG A 67 16.63 2.35 5.83
N ILE A 68 15.34 2.32 6.17
CA ILE A 68 14.68 1.07 6.59
C ILE A 68 14.74 0.03 5.46
N ALA A 69 14.44 0.44 4.23
CA ALA A 69 14.52 -0.44 3.07
C ALA A 69 15.93 -1.00 2.86
N GLU A 70 16.93 -0.12 2.85
CA GLU A 70 18.35 -0.50 2.69
C GLU A 70 18.82 -1.44 3.81
N MET A 71 18.50 -1.11 5.06
CA MET A 71 18.87 -1.93 6.23
C MET A 71 18.28 -3.34 6.19
N ASN A 72 17.08 -3.49 5.65
CA ASN A 72 16.38 -4.77 5.58
C ASN A 72 16.46 -5.46 4.21
N GLY A 73 17.19 -4.90 3.23
CA GLY A 73 17.31 -5.45 1.89
C GLY A 73 15.99 -5.47 1.11
N ILE A 74 15.06 -4.55 1.41
CA ILE A 74 13.74 -4.48 0.77
C ILE A 74 13.85 -3.61 -0.48
N PRO A 75 13.52 -4.13 -1.70
CA PRO A 75 13.42 -3.31 -2.90
C PRO A 75 12.45 -2.15 -2.67
N TYR A 76 12.92 -0.90 -2.89
CA TYR A 76 12.11 0.26 -2.52
C TYR A 76 12.32 1.43 -3.48
N ARG A 77 11.22 1.87 -4.06
CA ARG A 77 11.12 3.11 -4.83
C ARG A 77 9.73 3.72 -4.64
N TRP A 78 9.65 5.05 -4.55
CA TRP A 78 8.36 5.73 -4.51
C TRP A 78 7.55 5.43 -5.78
N PRO A 79 6.25 5.04 -5.66
CA PRO A 79 5.41 4.67 -6.80
C PRO A 79 5.30 5.77 -7.86
N ARG A 80 5.27 5.36 -9.11
CA ARG A 80 5.05 6.25 -10.26
C ARG A 80 3.92 5.70 -11.12
N PRO A 81 2.77 6.45 -11.20
CA PRO A 81 2.47 7.71 -10.49
C PRO A 81 2.35 7.52 -8.97
N ASP A 82 2.37 8.64 -8.20
CA ASP A 82 2.00 8.62 -6.78
C ASP A 82 0.57 8.07 -6.67
N PRO A 83 0.28 7.18 -5.72
CA PRO A 83 -1.07 6.63 -5.55
C PRO A 83 -2.16 7.68 -5.30
N ILE A 84 -1.79 8.85 -4.79
CA ILE A 84 -2.73 9.98 -4.67
C ILE A 84 -2.46 11.04 -5.74
N VAL A 85 -3.52 11.66 -6.24
CA VAL A 85 -3.45 12.84 -7.09
C VAL A 85 -3.29 14.06 -6.19
N GLN A 86 -2.15 14.74 -6.34
CA GLN A 86 -1.78 15.88 -5.51
C GLN A 86 -1.08 16.93 -6.37
N ASP A 87 -1.40 18.20 -6.16
CA ASP A 87 -0.63 19.32 -6.69
C ASP A 87 0.73 19.38 -5.98
N ARG A 88 1.81 19.52 -6.75
CA ARG A 88 3.17 19.47 -6.19
C ARG A 88 3.61 20.80 -5.56
N GLU A 89 3.01 21.91 -5.99
CA GLU A 89 3.37 23.25 -5.51
C GLU A 89 2.54 23.62 -4.29
N THR A 90 1.21 23.52 -4.40
CA THR A 90 0.29 23.86 -3.30
C THR A 90 0.17 22.75 -2.26
N ARG A 91 0.50 21.51 -2.64
CA ARG A 91 0.29 20.27 -1.86
C ARG A 91 -1.18 19.95 -1.63
N ASP A 92 -2.08 20.55 -2.40
CA ASP A 92 -3.50 20.24 -2.34
C ASP A 92 -3.76 18.84 -2.89
N VAL A 93 -4.54 18.08 -2.16
CA VAL A 93 -4.97 16.75 -2.56
C VAL A 93 -6.27 16.88 -3.35
N ALA A 94 -6.28 16.34 -4.56
CA ALA A 94 -7.46 16.41 -5.41
C ALA A 94 -8.66 15.69 -4.77
N THR A 95 -9.85 16.14 -5.06
CA THR A 95 -11.09 15.50 -4.59
C THR A 95 -11.26 14.12 -5.20
N GLU A 96 -10.94 14.01 -6.50
CA GLU A 96 -10.98 12.73 -7.21
C GLU A 96 -9.64 12.00 -7.10
N GLN A 97 -9.71 10.76 -6.68
CA GLN A 97 -8.57 9.91 -6.37
C GLN A 97 -8.68 8.56 -7.10
N PRO A 98 -8.58 8.54 -8.44
CA PRO A 98 -8.86 7.32 -9.21
C PRO A 98 -7.91 6.18 -8.86
N TYR A 99 -6.63 6.47 -8.65
CA TYR A 99 -5.61 5.44 -8.44
C TYR A 99 -5.73 4.77 -7.08
N ILE A 100 -5.65 5.57 -6.01
CA ILE A 100 -5.67 5.02 -4.66
C ILE A 100 -7.01 4.39 -4.30
N MET A 101 -8.12 4.95 -4.82
CA MET A 101 -9.44 4.38 -4.56
C MET A 101 -9.63 3.04 -5.26
N ARG A 102 -9.12 2.87 -6.49
CA ARG A 102 -9.17 1.60 -7.22
C ARG A 102 -8.42 0.51 -6.46
N VAL A 103 -7.13 0.70 -6.16
CA VAL A 103 -6.33 -0.32 -5.46
C VAL A 103 -6.83 -0.60 -4.06
N SER A 104 -7.35 0.41 -3.34
CA SER A 104 -7.91 0.22 -2.00
C SER A 104 -9.19 -0.60 -2.01
N ARG A 105 -10.07 -0.40 -3.00
CA ARG A 105 -11.29 -1.21 -3.17
C ARG A 105 -10.96 -2.66 -3.50
N LEU A 106 -10.01 -2.88 -4.40
CA LEU A 106 -9.54 -4.23 -4.73
C LEU A 106 -8.94 -4.94 -3.50
N GLY A 107 -8.12 -4.24 -2.73
CA GLY A 107 -7.57 -4.77 -1.49
C GLY A 107 -8.64 -5.12 -0.44
N ALA A 108 -9.66 -4.28 -0.28
CA ALA A 108 -10.78 -4.55 0.62
C ALA A 108 -11.59 -5.78 0.15
N LEU A 109 -11.89 -5.85 -1.13
CA LEU A 109 -12.60 -7.01 -1.71
C LEU A 109 -11.79 -8.30 -1.60
N ALA A 110 -10.48 -8.23 -1.81
CA ALA A 110 -9.59 -9.37 -1.57
C ALA A 110 -9.61 -9.81 -0.10
N ALA A 111 -9.65 -8.87 0.84
CA ALA A 111 -9.75 -9.16 2.27
C ALA A 111 -11.08 -9.85 2.62
N GLU A 112 -12.21 -9.38 2.07
CA GLU A 112 -13.52 -10.01 2.23
C GLU A 112 -13.56 -11.46 1.71
N ARG A 113 -12.73 -11.78 0.72
CA ARG A 113 -12.60 -13.11 0.12
C ARG A 113 -11.49 -13.97 0.76
N GLY A 114 -10.92 -13.52 1.87
CA GLY A 114 -9.85 -14.24 2.56
C GLY A 114 -8.49 -14.23 1.83
N LYS A 115 -8.31 -13.34 0.85
CA LYS A 115 -7.09 -13.18 0.04
C LYS A 115 -6.36 -11.88 0.30
N GLY A 116 -6.76 -11.14 1.35
CA GLY A 116 -6.30 -9.78 1.62
C GLY A 116 -4.79 -9.66 1.74
N PHE A 117 -4.14 -10.50 2.56
CA PHE A 117 -2.70 -10.44 2.77
C PHE A 117 -1.92 -10.73 1.47
N ALA A 118 -2.28 -11.80 0.77
CA ALA A 118 -1.62 -12.18 -0.48
C ALA A 118 -1.77 -11.10 -1.57
N PHE A 119 -2.98 -10.55 -1.74
CA PHE A 119 -3.21 -9.46 -2.71
C PHE A 119 -2.44 -8.19 -2.34
N VAL A 120 -2.51 -7.77 -1.07
CA VAL A 120 -1.80 -6.57 -0.61
C VAL A 120 -0.30 -6.73 -0.79
N ARG A 121 0.26 -7.91 -0.50
CA ARG A 121 1.68 -8.23 -0.73
C ARG A 121 2.05 -8.07 -2.21
N ALA A 122 1.30 -8.71 -3.12
CA ALA A 122 1.57 -8.65 -4.56
C ALA A 122 1.43 -7.22 -5.10
N ALA A 123 0.32 -6.55 -4.82
CA ALA A 123 0.04 -5.21 -5.32
C ALA A 123 1.01 -4.16 -4.74
N SER A 124 1.32 -4.22 -3.44
CA SER A 124 2.27 -3.28 -2.84
C SER A 124 3.70 -3.48 -3.32
N HIS A 125 4.14 -4.72 -3.52
CA HIS A 125 5.44 -5.02 -4.13
C HIS A 125 5.52 -4.44 -5.55
N MET A 126 4.54 -4.70 -6.41
CA MET A 126 4.45 -4.11 -7.75
C MET A 126 4.55 -2.58 -7.71
N MET A 127 3.89 -1.94 -6.74
CA MET A 127 3.86 -0.48 -6.62
C MET A 127 5.18 0.11 -6.09
N TRP A 128 5.79 -0.52 -5.09
CA TRP A 128 6.86 0.07 -4.27
C TRP A 128 8.24 -0.51 -4.51
N SER A 129 8.40 -1.67 -5.15
CA SER A 129 9.72 -2.29 -5.39
C SER A 129 10.59 -1.49 -6.36
N GLY A 130 9.95 -0.78 -7.29
CA GLY A 130 10.63 -0.09 -8.36
C GLY A 130 10.87 -0.94 -9.61
N GLU A 131 10.43 -2.19 -9.61
CA GLU A 131 10.54 -3.11 -10.76
C GLU A 131 9.56 -2.75 -11.87
N VAL A 132 8.41 -2.15 -11.50
CA VAL A 132 7.34 -1.81 -12.43
C VAL A 132 7.08 -0.31 -12.41
N GLU A 133 7.02 0.31 -13.59
CA GLU A 133 6.46 1.66 -13.78
C GLU A 133 5.04 1.56 -14.30
N GLY A 134 4.22 2.59 -14.02
CA GLY A 134 2.83 2.57 -14.49
C GLY A 134 1.99 1.47 -13.82
N TRP A 135 2.17 1.23 -12.54
CA TRP A 135 1.45 0.21 -11.76
C TRP A 135 -0.08 0.30 -11.91
N HIS A 136 -0.61 1.46 -12.24
CA HIS A 136 -2.05 1.77 -12.40
C HIS A 136 -2.60 1.41 -13.77
N GLU A 137 -1.73 1.07 -14.73
CA GLU A 137 -2.12 0.72 -16.10
C GLU A 137 -3.01 -0.53 -16.14
N ASP A 138 -3.78 -0.60 -17.22
CA ASP A 138 -4.78 -1.66 -17.38
C ASP A 138 -4.19 -3.06 -17.31
N GLY A 139 -4.90 -3.93 -16.59
CA GLY A 139 -4.55 -5.33 -16.40
C GLY A 139 -3.56 -5.62 -15.28
N ARG A 140 -2.74 -4.67 -14.83
CA ARG A 140 -1.68 -4.95 -13.82
C ARG A 140 -2.25 -5.30 -12.44
N LEU A 141 -3.22 -4.52 -11.96
CA LEU A 141 -3.92 -4.85 -10.71
C LEU A 141 -4.77 -6.10 -10.84
N ALA A 142 -5.37 -6.33 -12.02
CA ALA A 142 -6.08 -7.58 -12.32
C ALA A 142 -5.13 -8.79 -12.25
N ALA A 143 -3.95 -8.69 -12.84
CA ALA A 143 -2.93 -9.74 -12.76
C ALA A 143 -2.51 -10.05 -11.31
N CYS A 144 -2.41 -9.04 -10.44
CA CYS A 144 -2.18 -9.27 -9.01
C CYS A 144 -3.33 -10.04 -8.34
N ALA A 145 -4.57 -9.78 -8.77
CA ALA A 145 -5.74 -10.51 -8.27
C ALA A 145 -5.75 -11.96 -8.77
N ASP A 146 -5.49 -12.18 -10.06
CA ASP A 146 -5.40 -13.51 -10.66
C ASP A 146 -4.31 -14.35 -9.99
N ALA A 147 -3.16 -13.77 -9.71
CA ALA A 147 -2.04 -14.44 -9.05
C ALA A 147 -2.37 -14.97 -7.64
N VAL A 148 -3.41 -14.44 -6.99
CA VAL A 148 -3.86 -14.88 -5.67
C VAL A 148 -5.17 -15.69 -5.73
N GLY A 149 -5.60 -16.06 -6.94
CA GLY A 149 -6.78 -16.89 -7.16
C GLY A 149 -8.11 -16.11 -7.08
N LEU A 150 -8.08 -14.82 -7.35
CA LEU A 150 -9.26 -13.99 -7.58
C LEU A 150 -9.46 -13.80 -9.08
N ASP A 151 -10.70 -13.58 -9.51
CA ASP A 151 -10.98 -13.23 -10.90
C ASP A 151 -10.73 -11.73 -11.12
N GLY A 152 -9.55 -11.40 -11.64
CA GLY A 152 -9.14 -10.01 -11.87
C GLY A 152 -9.95 -9.30 -12.94
N ALA A 153 -10.62 -10.02 -13.84
CA ALA A 153 -11.50 -9.43 -14.86
C ALA A 153 -12.88 -9.06 -14.27
N ALA A 154 -13.29 -9.74 -13.20
CA ALA A 154 -14.55 -9.46 -12.49
C ALA A 154 -14.40 -8.39 -11.40
N LEU A 155 -13.18 -7.85 -11.17
CA LEU A 155 -12.82 -6.88 -10.14
C LEU A 155 -12.56 -5.49 -10.74
#